data_e858980c01ab080ccb70e1b39bc99774
#
_entry.id   e858980c01ab080ccb70e1b39bc99774
#
_cell.length_a   1.000
_cell.length_b   1.000
_cell.length_c   1.000
_cell.angle_alpha   90.00
_cell.angle_beta   90.00
_cell.angle_gamma   90.00
#
_symmetry.space_group_name_H-M   'P 1'
#
loop_
_entity.id
_entity.type
_entity.pdbx_description
1 polymer ?
#
loop_
_entity_poly.entity_id
_entity_poly.type
_entity_poly.pdbx_seq_one_letter_code
_entity_poly.pdbx_strand_id
1 'polypeptide(L)'
;KEAGEKLRTKLVDAFCEFMNVKSEDVETSCGRIYVKGSNEKYQYKEIIKEYEKKFSEGMSEFVKYKSPANPASFAACFAEVQVDKRTGLVDILDFLAVHDIGKSINPMLVEGQIQGGAQFALGMALMEDIEIEKDGNVKSTNFSKYHIINSTSMPNVKVLTVEANEPYGPYGAKSVGEMATVAPAPAVINAINFALDTNITTYPASPELIVSEIRKKKI
;
A
#
# COMPACT_ATOMS: atom_id res chain seq x y z
N LYS A 1 5.47 17.21 3.25
CA LYS A 1 6.64 17.60 4.03
C LYS A 1 6.78 19.11 4.06
N GLU A 2 7.05 19.77 2.93
CA GLU A 2 7.28 21.24 2.86
C GLU A 2 6.11 22.05 3.43
N ALA A 3 4.85 21.73 3.12
CA ALA A 3 3.68 22.41 3.69
C ALA A 3 3.63 22.28 5.22
N GLY A 4 3.94 21.10 5.75
CA GLY A 4 4.00 20.89 7.20
C GLY A 4 5.14 21.65 7.86
N GLU A 5 6.28 21.79 7.20
CA GLU A 5 7.41 22.61 7.70
C GLU A 5 7.04 24.09 7.72
N LYS A 6 6.44 24.61 6.65
CA LYS A 6 5.95 26.02 6.61
C LYS A 6 4.88 26.29 7.66
N LEU A 7 3.91 25.39 7.79
CA LEU A 7 2.86 25.52 8.80
C LEU A 7 3.43 25.50 10.23
N ARG A 8 4.42 24.62 10.48
CA ARG A 8 5.12 24.58 11.76
C ARG A 8 5.84 25.91 12.05
N THR A 9 6.54 26.47 11.07
CA THR A 9 7.21 27.78 11.22
C THR A 9 6.17 28.84 11.58
N LYS A 10 5.06 28.92 10.85
CA LYS A 10 3.97 29.87 11.12
C LYS A 10 3.39 29.73 12.55
N LEU A 11 3.24 28.47 13.00
CA LEU A 11 2.79 28.16 14.36
C LEU A 11 3.80 28.61 15.42
N VAL A 12 5.10 28.37 15.18
CA VAL A 12 6.18 28.82 16.08
C VAL A 12 6.25 30.35 16.15
N ASP A 13 6.16 31.04 15.01
CA ASP A 13 6.18 32.51 14.95
C ASP A 13 4.98 33.09 15.71
N ALA A 14 3.79 32.53 15.53
CA ALA A 14 2.60 32.97 16.29
C ALA A 14 2.77 32.76 17.82
N PHE A 15 3.36 31.63 18.21
CA PHE A 15 3.65 31.37 19.63
C PHE A 15 4.72 32.33 20.18
N CYS A 16 5.79 32.59 19.43
CA CYS A 16 6.83 33.54 19.81
C CYS A 16 6.27 34.95 20.04
N GLU A 17 5.38 35.38 19.16
CA GLU A 17 4.71 36.68 19.30
C GLU A 17 3.78 36.71 20.53
N PHE A 18 2.99 35.64 20.73
CA PHE A 18 2.08 35.52 21.85
C PHE A 18 2.80 35.50 23.20
N MET A 19 3.93 34.77 23.31
CA MET A 19 4.69 34.58 24.53
C MET A 19 5.83 35.61 24.70
N ASN A 20 6.10 36.44 23.70
CA ASN A 20 7.23 37.37 23.63
C ASN A 20 8.59 36.65 23.84
N VAL A 21 8.81 35.55 23.14
CA VAL A 21 10.03 34.73 23.18
C VAL A 21 10.65 34.57 21.81
N LYS A 22 11.90 34.14 21.74
CA LYS A 22 12.58 33.88 20.46
C LYS A 22 12.30 32.45 19.97
N SER A 23 12.29 32.27 18.64
CA SER A 23 12.05 30.97 18.01
C SER A 23 13.09 29.89 18.36
N GLU A 24 14.33 30.33 18.66
CA GLU A 24 15.42 29.45 19.11
C GLU A 24 15.17 28.79 20.47
N ASP A 25 14.32 29.40 21.30
CA ASP A 25 13.93 28.91 22.61
C ASP A 25 12.66 28.06 22.60
N VAL A 26 12.05 27.84 21.43
CA VAL A 26 10.77 27.14 21.31
C VAL A 26 10.99 25.72 20.83
N GLU A 27 10.26 24.78 21.42
CA GLU A 27 10.19 23.40 21.01
C GLU A 27 8.74 22.96 20.71
N THR A 28 8.62 22.02 19.78
CA THR A 28 7.33 21.40 19.42
C THR A 28 7.43 19.88 19.54
N SER A 29 6.50 19.26 20.22
CA SER A 29 6.43 17.79 20.35
C SER A 29 5.01 17.31 20.63
N CYS A 30 4.59 16.25 19.97
CA CYS A 30 3.31 15.57 20.22
C CYS A 30 2.10 16.51 20.28
N GLY A 31 1.98 17.45 19.33
CA GLY A 31 0.85 18.40 19.28
C GLY A 31 0.91 19.52 20.31
N ARG A 32 2.05 19.69 20.96
CA ARG A 32 2.31 20.74 21.96
C ARG A 32 3.48 21.62 21.55
N ILE A 33 3.45 22.90 21.99
CA ILE A 33 4.47 23.88 21.81
C ILE A 33 4.81 24.51 23.19
N TYR A 34 6.09 24.70 23.44
CA TYR A 34 6.57 25.22 24.76
C TYR A 34 7.93 25.85 24.62
N VAL A 35 8.29 26.68 25.62
CA VAL A 35 9.62 27.25 25.75
C VAL A 35 10.54 26.22 26.40
N LYS A 36 11.76 26.06 25.88
CA LYS A 36 12.78 25.15 26.43
C LYS A 36 12.99 25.38 27.92
N GLY A 37 12.96 24.31 28.70
CA GLY A 37 13.12 24.34 30.14
C GLY A 37 11.86 24.78 30.92
N SER A 38 10.77 25.14 30.23
CA SER A 38 9.50 25.46 30.90
C SER A 38 8.68 24.18 31.18
N ASN A 39 7.96 24.19 32.29
CA ASN A 39 6.97 23.18 32.60
C ASN A 39 5.62 23.43 31.91
N GLU A 40 5.40 24.65 31.43
CA GLU A 40 4.17 25.04 30.73
C GLU A 40 4.21 24.56 29.26
N LYS A 41 3.17 23.83 28.85
CA LYS A 41 3.05 23.30 27.51
C LYS A 41 1.67 23.61 26.95
N TYR A 42 1.63 24.31 25.85
CA TYR A 42 0.42 24.73 25.15
C TYR A 42 0.07 23.74 24.07
N GLN A 43 -1.22 23.46 23.84
CA GLN A 43 -1.65 22.67 22.68
C GLN A 43 -1.64 23.55 21.43
N TYR A 44 -1.33 22.98 20.27
CA TYR A 44 -1.37 23.74 19.01
C TYR A 44 -2.70 24.45 18.80
N LYS A 45 -3.83 23.80 19.16
CA LYS A 45 -5.17 24.41 19.04
C LYS A 45 -5.35 25.70 19.83
N GLU A 46 -4.63 25.89 20.92
CA GLU A 46 -4.72 27.09 21.75
C GLU A 46 -4.06 28.25 21.01
N ILE A 47 -2.90 28.03 20.45
CA ILE A 47 -2.16 29.02 19.66
C ILE A 47 -2.89 29.35 18.35
N ILE A 48 -3.44 28.35 17.68
CA ILE A 48 -4.22 28.55 16.46
C ILE A 48 -5.46 29.44 16.75
N LYS A 49 -6.16 29.21 17.85
CA LYS A 49 -7.30 30.07 18.24
C LYS A 49 -6.89 31.52 18.49
N GLU A 50 -5.76 31.77 19.12
CA GLU A 50 -5.27 33.14 19.32
C GLU A 50 -4.84 33.78 18.00
N TYR A 51 -4.21 33.01 17.11
CA TYR A 51 -3.90 33.43 15.73
C TYR A 51 -5.17 33.84 14.97
N GLU A 52 -6.19 32.98 14.97
CA GLU A 52 -7.47 33.21 14.29
C GLU A 52 -8.19 34.47 14.83
N LYS A 53 -8.17 34.69 16.13
CA LYS A 53 -8.72 35.92 16.73
C LYS A 53 -8.01 37.17 16.25
N LYS A 54 -6.68 37.12 16.12
CA LYS A 54 -5.86 38.25 15.72
C LYS A 54 -5.98 38.60 14.26
N PHE A 55 -5.94 37.56 13.36
CA PHE A 55 -5.86 37.76 11.94
C PHE A 55 -7.21 37.55 11.23
N SER A 56 -8.24 37.09 11.92
CA SER A 56 -9.57 36.74 11.35
C SER A 56 -9.52 35.74 10.21
N GLU A 57 -8.48 34.89 10.17
CA GLU A 57 -8.27 33.85 9.16
C GLU A 57 -7.72 32.56 9.78
N GLY A 58 -8.01 31.41 9.19
CA GLY A 58 -7.47 30.13 9.61
C GLY A 58 -5.97 29.99 9.31
N MET A 59 -5.23 29.32 10.21
CA MET A 59 -3.82 29.03 9.97
C MET A 59 -3.68 27.90 8.94
N SER A 60 -3.33 28.23 7.71
CA SER A 60 -3.17 27.28 6.60
C SER A 60 -1.93 27.59 5.77
N GLU A 61 -1.42 26.56 5.08
CA GLU A 61 -0.33 26.67 4.11
C GLU A 61 -0.61 25.80 2.90
N PHE A 62 -0.31 26.35 1.72
CA PHE A 62 -0.40 25.66 0.45
C PHE A 62 0.96 25.55 -0.21
N VAL A 63 1.32 24.35 -0.67
CA VAL A 63 2.57 24.11 -1.39
C VAL A 63 2.28 23.30 -2.65
N LYS A 64 2.77 23.77 -3.79
CA LYS A 64 2.80 23.01 -5.04
C LYS A 64 4.19 22.40 -5.20
N TYR A 65 4.29 21.10 -4.93
CA TYR A 65 5.53 20.34 -5.12
C TYR A 65 5.54 19.66 -6.49
N LYS A 66 6.66 19.73 -7.19
CA LYS A 66 6.93 18.95 -8.40
C LYS A 66 8.16 18.08 -8.13
N SER A 67 7.98 16.77 -8.11
CA SER A 67 9.11 15.85 -7.95
C SER A 67 10.09 16.00 -9.11
N PRO A 68 11.39 16.11 -8.83
CA PRO A 68 12.44 16.18 -9.87
C PRO A 68 12.66 14.84 -10.58
N ALA A 69 12.22 13.73 -9.96
CA ALA A 69 12.34 12.38 -10.50
C ALA A 69 11.11 11.53 -10.16
N ASN A 70 10.94 10.45 -10.90
CA ASN A 70 9.98 9.40 -10.58
C ASN A 70 10.76 8.14 -10.21
N PRO A 71 11.02 7.90 -8.91
CA PRO A 71 11.83 6.77 -8.48
C PRO A 71 11.14 5.45 -8.79
N ALA A 72 11.90 4.49 -9.32
CA ALA A 72 11.40 3.15 -9.55
C ALA A 72 11.17 2.42 -8.23
N SER A 73 10.06 1.70 -8.14
CA SER A 73 9.77 0.77 -7.06
C SER A 73 10.04 -0.65 -7.52
N PHE A 74 10.56 -1.50 -6.63
CA PHE A 74 10.90 -2.89 -6.93
C PHE A 74 10.16 -3.82 -5.98
N ALA A 75 9.68 -4.94 -6.52
CA ALA A 75 9.07 -6.00 -5.73
C ALA A 75 9.45 -7.38 -6.27
N ALA A 76 9.48 -8.37 -5.40
CA ALA A 76 9.59 -9.78 -5.75
C ALA A 76 8.59 -10.56 -4.90
N CYS A 77 7.86 -11.49 -5.54
CA CYS A 77 6.94 -12.39 -4.84
C CYS A 77 7.31 -13.84 -5.10
N PHE A 78 7.15 -14.65 -4.07
CA PHE A 78 7.42 -16.09 -4.09
C PHE A 78 6.18 -16.83 -3.61
N ALA A 79 5.77 -17.84 -4.35
CA ALA A 79 4.60 -18.64 -4.03
C ALA A 79 4.97 -20.13 -4.03
N GLU A 80 4.48 -20.85 -3.03
CA GLU A 80 4.44 -22.31 -3.00
C GLU A 80 2.99 -22.74 -3.13
N VAL A 81 2.72 -23.64 -4.09
CA VAL A 81 1.36 -24.09 -4.40
C VAL A 81 1.24 -25.61 -4.38
N GLN A 82 0.06 -26.08 -4.03
CA GLN A 82 -0.37 -27.45 -4.23
C GLN A 82 -1.53 -27.48 -5.23
N VAL A 83 -1.44 -28.32 -6.25
CA VAL A 83 -2.46 -28.44 -7.28
C VAL A 83 -3.05 -29.85 -7.30
N ASP A 84 -4.36 -29.97 -7.09
CA ASP A 84 -5.08 -31.22 -7.34
C ASP A 84 -5.25 -31.43 -8.85
N LYS A 85 -4.49 -32.36 -9.42
CA LYS A 85 -4.51 -32.64 -10.87
C LYS A 85 -5.84 -33.20 -11.39
N ARG A 86 -6.70 -33.67 -10.51
CA ARG A 86 -8.01 -34.23 -10.87
C ARG A 86 -9.07 -33.14 -10.97
N THR A 87 -9.05 -32.18 -10.03
CA THR A 87 -10.04 -31.12 -9.93
C THR A 87 -9.58 -29.79 -10.50
N GLY A 88 -8.26 -29.56 -10.59
CA GLY A 88 -7.67 -28.28 -10.97
C GLY A 88 -7.65 -27.26 -9.82
N LEU A 89 -8.05 -27.65 -8.61
CA LEU A 89 -8.00 -26.76 -7.46
C LEU A 89 -6.55 -26.46 -7.04
N VAL A 90 -6.32 -25.23 -6.65
CA VAL A 90 -5.00 -24.73 -6.23
C VAL A 90 -5.10 -24.22 -4.80
N ASP A 91 -4.24 -24.75 -3.94
CA ASP A 91 -4.00 -24.23 -2.59
C ASP A 91 -2.64 -23.52 -2.58
N ILE A 92 -2.62 -22.26 -2.10
CA ILE A 92 -1.38 -21.52 -1.89
C ILE A 92 -0.89 -21.85 -0.48
N LEU A 93 0.18 -22.64 -0.39
CA LEU A 93 0.71 -23.15 0.87
C LEU A 93 1.55 -22.10 1.62
N ASP A 94 2.34 -21.33 0.86
CA ASP A 94 3.16 -20.24 1.41
C ASP A 94 3.28 -19.09 0.40
N PHE A 95 3.35 -17.86 0.92
CA PHE A 95 3.49 -16.68 0.10
C PHE A 95 4.38 -15.63 0.77
N LEU A 96 5.40 -15.19 0.05
CA LEU A 96 6.32 -14.15 0.49
C LEU A 96 6.31 -12.99 -0.50
N ALA A 97 6.04 -11.77 0.01
CA ALA A 97 6.11 -10.52 -0.72
C ALA A 97 7.27 -9.66 -0.19
N VAL A 98 8.21 -9.32 -1.06
CA VAL A 98 9.37 -8.47 -0.76
C VAL A 98 9.25 -7.17 -1.54
N HIS A 99 9.26 -6.03 -0.84
CA HIS A 99 9.04 -4.72 -1.46
C HIS A 99 10.10 -3.70 -1.04
N ASP A 100 10.67 -3.00 -2.01
CA ASP A 100 11.45 -1.80 -1.79
C ASP A 100 10.51 -0.59 -1.64
N ILE A 101 10.39 -0.12 -0.43
CA ILE A 101 9.47 0.96 -0.01
C ILE A 101 10.20 2.27 0.33
N GLY A 102 11.50 2.34 0.09
CA GLY A 102 12.32 3.42 0.60
C GLY A 102 12.35 3.41 2.13
N LYS A 103 11.88 4.47 2.77
CA LYS A 103 11.74 4.52 4.24
C LYS A 103 10.30 4.21 4.67
N SER A 104 10.12 3.24 5.54
CA SER A 104 8.82 2.97 6.13
C SER A 104 8.40 4.09 7.10
N ILE A 105 7.30 4.79 6.77
CA ILE A 105 6.75 5.82 7.67
C ILE A 105 5.92 5.18 8.79
N ASN A 106 5.17 4.13 8.44
CA ASN A 106 4.40 3.33 9.39
C ASN A 106 4.46 1.85 8.96
N PRO A 107 5.32 1.04 9.58
CA PRO A 107 5.52 -0.36 9.20
C PRO A 107 4.24 -1.20 9.17
N MET A 108 3.38 -1.04 10.18
CA MET A 108 2.12 -1.79 10.27
C MET A 108 1.17 -1.47 9.10
N LEU A 109 1.06 -0.18 8.71
CA LEU A 109 0.23 0.21 7.57
C LEU A 109 0.84 -0.22 6.24
N VAL A 110 2.18 -0.22 6.12
CA VAL A 110 2.88 -0.74 4.94
C VAL A 110 2.62 -2.22 4.77
N GLU A 111 2.75 -3.01 5.83
CA GLU A 111 2.45 -4.44 5.83
C GLU A 111 0.99 -4.71 5.42
N GLY A 112 0.04 -3.99 6.01
CA GLY A 112 -1.37 -4.09 5.66
C GLY A 112 -1.67 -3.75 4.20
N GLN A 113 -0.99 -2.75 3.61
CA GLN A 113 -1.11 -2.43 2.19
C GLN A 113 -0.58 -3.56 1.30
N ILE A 114 0.56 -4.15 1.64
CA ILE A 114 1.15 -5.25 0.88
C ILE A 114 0.26 -6.49 0.96
N GLN A 115 -0.24 -6.86 2.13
CA GLN A 115 -1.16 -7.98 2.32
C GLN A 115 -2.47 -7.78 1.55
N GLY A 116 -3.05 -6.57 1.62
CA GLY A 116 -4.26 -6.23 0.88
C GLY A 116 -4.06 -6.23 -0.64
N GLY A 117 -2.94 -5.72 -1.13
CA GLY A 117 -2.58 -5.79 -2.56
C GLY A 117 -2.35 -7.22 -3.04
N ALA A 118 -1.70 -8.05 -2.24
CA ALA A 118 -1.55 -9.47 -2.52
C ALA A 118 -2.92 -10.16 -2.63
N GLN A 119 -3.85 -9.86 -1.73
CA GLN A 119 -5.20 -10.43 -1.76
C GLN A 119 -5.91 -10.17 -3.10
N PHE A 120 -5.88 -8.92 -3.60
CA PHE A 120 -6.43 -8.60 -4.92
C PHE A 120 -5.80 -9.43 -6.03
N ALA A 121 -4.47 -9.48 -6.07
CA ALA A 121 -3.76 -10.16 -7.15
C ALA A 121 -3.91 -11.68 -7.11
N LEU A 122 -4.01 -12.28 -5.92
CA LEU A 122 -4.27 -13.71 -5.76
C LEU A 122 -5.70 -14.07 -6.19
N GLY A 123 -6.67 -13.21 -5.88
CA GLY A 123 -8.04 -13.33 -6.40
C GLY A 123 -8.09 -13.29 -7.93
N MET A 124 -7.42 -12.31 -8.55
CA MET A 124 -7.29 -12.21 -10.01
C MET A 124 -6.60 -13.43 -10.62
N ALA A 125 -5.58 -13.96 -9.95
CA ALA A 125 -4.85 -15.12 -10.46
C ALA A 125 -5.70 -16.38 -10.55
N LEU A 126 -6.63 -16.60 -9.61
CA LEU A 126 -7.28 -17.89 -9.41
C LEU A 126 -8.78 -17.92 -9.67
N MET A 127 -9.51 -16.80 -9.46
CA MET A 127 -10.98 -16.88 -9.43
C MET A 127 -11.74 -15.64 -9.90
N GLU A 128 -11.14 -14.45 -9.90
CA GLU A 128 -11.86 -13.23 -10.27
C GLU A 128 -11.95 -13.09 -11.78
N ASP A 129 -13.18 -13.11 -12.31
CA ASP A 129 -13.45 -12.94 -13.75
C ASP A 129 -14.72 -12.13 -13.97
N ILE A 130 -14.66 -11.19 -14.91
CA ILE A 130 -15.82 -10.45 -15.39
C ILE A 130 -16.26 -11.03 -16.71
N GLU A 131 -17.21 -11.96 -16.65
CA GLU A 131 -17.79 -12.56 -17.85
C GLU A 131 -18.72 -11.57 -18.56
N ILE A 132 -18.44 -11.31 -19.83
CA ILE A 132 -19.27 -10.46 -20.72
C ILE A 132 -19.88 -11.33 -21.81
N GLU A 133 -21.19 -11.29 -21.96
CA GLU A 133 -21.91 -11.97 -23.03
C GLU A 133 -21.67 -11.32 -24.39
N LYS A 134 -22.01 -12.02 -25.48
CA LYS A 134 -21.83 -11.52 -26.85
C LYS A 134 -22.59 -10.24 -27.17
N ASP A 135 -23.68 -10.00 -26.45
CA ASP A 135 -24.52 -8.81 -26.54
C ASP A 135 -24.05 -7.65 -25.65
N GLY A 136 -22.94 -7.85 -24.90
CA GLY A 136 -22.34 -6.84 -24.03
C GLY A 136 -22.85 -6.86 -22.59
N ASN A 137 -23.78 -7.76 -22.24
CA ASN A 137 -24.27 -7.87 -20.87
C ASN A 137 -23.22 -8.52 -19.96
N VAL A 138 -23.06 -7.96 -18.74
CA VAL A 138 -22.18 -8.51 -17.70
C VAL A 138 -22.90 -9.61 -16.93
N LYS A 139 -22.36 -10.83 -16.89
CA LYS A 139 -22.90 -11.93 -16.09
C LYS A 139 -22.54 -11.84 -14.62
N SER A 140 -21.34 -11.37 -14.31
CA SER A 140 -20.78 -11.31 -12.95
C SER A 140 -21.33 -10.11 -12.18
N THR A 141 -22.66 -10.03 -12.00
CA THR A 141 -23.37 -8.84 -11.45
C THR A 141 -23.48 -8.82 -9.93
N ASN A 142 -23.04 -9.87 -9.25
CA ASN A 142 -23.12 -9.99 -7.77
C ASN A 142 -22.06 -10.98 -7.26
N PHE A 143 -21.83 -11.00 -5.93
CA PHE A 143 -20.81 -11.84 -5.32
C PHE A 143 -21.06 -13.35 -5.34
N SER A 144 -22.23 -13.81 -5.78
CA SER A 144 -22.45 -15.23 -6.07
C SER A 144 -21.95 -15.66 -7.43
N LYS A 145 -21.59 -14.69 -8.29
CA LYS A 145 -21.06 -14.92 -9.65
C LYS A 145 -19.66 -14.32 -9.83
N TYR A 146 -19.35 -13.22 -9.15
CA TYR A 146 -18.01 -12.64 -9.07
C TYR A 146 -17.37 -13.11 -7.76
N HIS A 147 -16.42 -14.03 -7.88
CA HIS A 147 -15.80 -14.69 -6.73
C HIS A 147 -14.56 -13.93 -6.26
N ILE A 148 -14.64 -13.31 -5.08
CA ILE A 148 -13.49 -12.70 -4.41
C ILE A 148 -12.86 -13.74 -3.50
N ILE A 149 -11.51 -13.80 -3.48
CA ILE A 149 -10.80 -14.69 -2.55
C ILE A 149 -11.18 -14.35 -1.10
N ASN A 150 -11.62 -15.34 -0.37
CA ASN A 150 -12.07 -15.17 1.01
C ASN A 150 -10.96 -15.51 2.03
N SER A 151 -11.20 -15.21 3.30
CA SER A 151 -10.22 -15.40 4.37
C SER A 151 -9.78 -16.84 4.60
N THR A 152 -10.60 -17.83 4.21
CA THR A 152 -10.24 -19.25 4.37
C THR A 152 -9.36 -19.76 3.22
N SER A 153 -9.37 -19.08 2.08
CA SER A 153 -8.57 -19.42 0.90
C SER A 153 -7.30 -18.54 0.79
N MET A 154 -7.18 -17.50 1.61
CA MET A 154 -5.99 -16.66 1.66
C MET A 154 -4.83 -17.38 2.37
N PRO A 155 -3.63 -17.41 1.78
CA PRO A 155 -2.44 -17.85 2.49
C PRO A 155 -2.03 -16.84 3.57
N ASN A 156 -1.16 -17.28 4.47
CA ASN A 156 -0.45 -16.33 5.32
C ASN A 156 0.59 -15.57 4.47
N VAL A 157 0.31 -14.32 4.18
CA VAL A 157 1.20 -13.45 3.39
C VAL A 157 2.32 -12.93 4.29
N LYS A 158 3.52 -13.49 4.13
CA LYS A 158 4.74 -12.97 4.76
C LYS A 158 5.22 -11.74 4.01
N VAL A 159 5.52 -10.67 4.74
CA VAL A 159 5.98 -9.41 4.16
C VAL A 159 7.41 -9.11 4.62
N LEU A 160 8.29 -8.81 3.67
CA LEU A 160 9.60 -8.23 3.91
C LEU A 160 9.71 -6.89 3.20
N THR A 161 10.20 -5.89 3.91
CA THR A 161 10.44 -4.57 3.34
C THR A 161 11.94 -4.31 3.21
N VAL A 162 12.33 -3.75 2.07
CA VAL A 162 13.68 -3.22 1.83
C VAL A 162 13.60 -1.71 1.96
N GLU A 163 14.38 -1.14 2.87
CA GLU A 163 14.44 0.30 3.10
C GLU A 163 15.67 0.91 2.40
N ALA A 164 15.56 1.11 1.08
CA ALA A 164 16.53 1.88 0.31
C ALA A 164 16.09 3.34 0.27
N ASN A 165 16.68 4.19 1.12
CA ASN A 165 16.29 5.59 1.28
C ASN A 165 16.17 6.33 -0.06
N GLU A 166 14.99 6.91 -0.33
CA GLU A 166 14.70 7.62 -1.58
C GLU A 166 14.91 9.13 -1.40
N PRO A 167 15.86 9.74 -2.11
CA PRO A 167 16.20 11.16 -1.89
C PRO A 167 15.07 12.12 -2.29
N TYR A 168 14.20 11.75 -3.23
CA TYR A 168 13.10 12.59 -3.71
C TYR A 168 11.76 12.32 -3.01
N GLY A 169 11.66 11.20 -2.31
CA GLY A 169 10.47 10.87 -1.52
C GLY A 169 10.42 11.61 -0.18
N PRO A 170 9.23 11.96 0.32
CA PRO A 170 9.11 12.58 1.63
C PRO A 170 9.64 11.62 2.70
N TYR A 171 10.60 12.10 3.49
CA TYR A 171 11.30 11.31 4.52
C TYR A 171 11.99 10.04 4.01
N GLY A 172 12.27 9.94 2.71
CA GLY A 172 12.89 8.78 2.09
C GLY A 172 11.93 7.68 1.68
N ALA A 173 10.62 7.91 1.72
CA ALA A 173 9.60 6.91 1.39
C ALA A 173 9.38 6.78 -0.13
N LYS A 174 9.03 5.57 -0.58
CA LYS A 174 8.50 5.26 -1.91
C LYS A 174 7.01 4.89 -1.83
N SER A 175 6.36 4.80 -2.98
CA SER A 175 5.00 4.25 -3.08
C SER A 175 4.97 2.75 -2.77
N VAL A 176 3.91 2.28 -2.11
CA VAL A 176 3.73 0.86 -1.77
C VAL A 176 2.38 0.32 -2.24
N GLY A 177 1.38 1.17 -2.48
CA GLY A 177 -0.01 0.74 -2.70
C GLY A 177 -0.18 -0.11 -3.97
N GLU A 178 0.06 0.47 -5.13
CA GLU A 178 -0.20 -0.20 -6.42
C GLU A 178 0.80 -1.34 -6.70
N MET A 179 2.06 -1.17 -6.31
CA MET A 179 3.08 -2.17 -6.55
C MET A 179 2.77 -3.52 -5.89
N ALA A 180 2.06 -3.50 -4.77
CA ALA A 180 1.66 -4.70 -4.04
C ALA A 180 0.72 -5.62 -4.85
N THR A 181 0.08 -5.11 -5.90
CA THR A 181 -0.84 -5.89 -6.77
C THR A 181 -0.18 -6.43 -8.04
N VAL A 182 1.04 -6.03 -8.37
CA VAL A 182 1.65 -6.35 -9.67
C VAL A 182 2.28 -7.75 -9.70
N ALA A 183 3.10 -8.08 -8.71
CA ALA A 183 3.91 -9.29 -8.71
C ALA A 183 3.22 -10.56 -8.18
N PRO A 184 2.17 -10.52 -7.32
CA PRO A 184 1.62 -11.74 -6.74
C PRO A 184 0.94 -12.68 -7.75
N ALA A 185 0.15 -12.15 -8.68
CA ALA A 185 -0.54 -12.97 -9.67
C ALA A 185 0.42 -13.78 -10.56
N PRO A 186 1.43 -13.16 -11.21
CA PRO A 186 2.41 -13.93 -11.97
C PRO A 186 3.23 -14.91 -11.12
N ALA A 187 3.49 -14.62 -9.84
CA ALA A 187 4.19 -15.56 -8.96
C ALA A 187 3.40 -16.86 -8.79
N VAL A 188 2.08 -16.77 -8.54
CA VAL A 188 1.21 -17.96 -8.43
C VAL A 188 1.09 -18.70 -9.74
N ILE A 189 0.89 -18.01 -10.86
CA ILE A 189 0.80 -18.66 -12.18
C ILE A 189 2.11 -19.39 -12.52
N ASN A 190 3.26 -18.78 -12.23
CA ASN A 190 4.56 -19.43 -12.44
C ASN A 190 4.72 -20.68 -11.56
N ALA A 191 4.26 -20.63 -10.31
CA ALA A 191 4.29 -21.79 -9.41
C ALA A 191 3.39 -22.94 -9.93
N ILE A 192 2.18 -22.62 -10.42
CA ILE A 192 1.27 -23.59 -11.05
C ILE A 192 1.92 -24.21 -12.29
N ASN A 193 2.47 -23.37 -13.17
CA ASN A 193 3.14 -23.81 -14.38
C ASN A 193 4.32 -24.72 -14.07
N PHE A 194 5.12 -24.38 -13.07
CA PHE A 194 6.23 -25.22 -12.62
C PHE A 194 5.75 -26.56 -12.07
N ALA A 195 4.73 -26.57 -11.20
CA ALA A 195 4.20 -27.78 -10.58
C ALA A 195 3.59 -28.76 -11.60
N LEU A 196 3.02 -28.23 -12.69
CA LEU A 196 2.33 -29.01 -13.71
C LEU A 196 3.14 -29.15 -15.00
N ASP A 197 4.26 -28.47 -15.10
CA ASP A 197 5.03 -28.32 -16.34
C ASP A 197 4.13 -27.85 -17.51
N THR A 198 3.30 -26.79 -17.28
CA THR A 198 2.39 -26.16 -18.23
C THR A 198 2.85 -24.77 -18.64
N ASN A 199 2.11 -24.12 -19.52
CA ASN A 199 2.37 -22.74 -19.93
C ASN A 199 1.07 -21.92 -19.95
N ILE A 200 0.43 -21.78 -18.79
CA ILE A 200 -0.73 -20.93 -18.61
C ILE A 200 -0.24 -19.48 -18.62
N THR A 201 -0.85 -18.64 -19.46
CA THR A 201 -0.49 -17.21 -19.65
C THR A 201 -1.69 -16.28 -19.48
N THR A 202 -2.85 -16.82 -19.07
CA THR A 202 -4.11 -16.08 -18.90
C THR A 202 -4.58 -16.13 -17.45
N TYR A 203 -5.38 -15.14 -17.06
CA TYR A 203 -6.07 -15.05 -15.78
C TYR A 203 -7.58 -15.17 -15.96
N PRO A 204 -8.31 -15.68 -14.98
CA PRO A 204 -7.82 -16.51 -13.88
C PRO A 204 -7.37 -17.90 -14.37
N ALA A 205 -6.43 -18.52 -13.64
CA ALA A 205 -6.13 -19.93 -13.82
C ALA A 205 -7.22 -20.77 -13.16
N SER A 206 -8.40 -20.78 -13.76
CA SER A 206 -9.54 -21.52 -13.23
C SER A 206 -9.29 -23.03 -13.18
N PRO A 207 -9.97 -23.78 -12.31
CA PRO A 207 -9.86 -25.23 -12.23
C PRO A 207 -10.08 -25.91 -13.60
N GLU A 208 -11.02 -25.41 -14.40
CA GLU A 208 -11.33 -25.92 -15.75
C GLU A 208 -10.16 -25.70 -16.69
N LEU A 209 -9.54 -24.51 -16.66
CA LEU A 209 -8.37 -24.20 -17.48
C LEU A 209 -7.20 -25.10 -17.10
N ILE A 210 -6.90 -25.25 -15.82
CA ILE A 210 -5.82 -26.11 -15.30
C ILE A 210 -6.02 -27.56 -15.76
N VAL A 211 -7.23 -28.13 -15.56
CA VAL A 211 -7.53 -29.51 -16.01
C VAL A 211 -7.39 -29.64 -17.52
N SER A 212 -7.81 -28.63 -18.28
CA SER A 212 -7.68 -28.65 -19.75
C SER A 212 -6.20 -28.67 -20.18
N GLU A 213 -5.34 -27.87 -19.56
CA GLU A 213 -3.91 -27.85 -19.87
C GLU A 213 -3.20 -29.17 -19.50
N ILE A 214 -3.57 -29.79 -18.38
CA ILE A 214 -3.07 -31.12 -18.01
C ILE A 214 -3.45 -32.18 -19.04
N ARG A 215 -4.68 -32.11 -19.56
CA ARG A 215 -5.16 -33.10 -20.59
C ARG A 215 -4.44 -32.95 -21.92
N LYS A 216 -4.11 -31.73 -22.35
CA LYS A 216 -3.37 -31.49 -23.61
C LYS A 216 -2.01 -32.19 -23.63
N LYS A 217 -1.39 -32.38 -22.45
CA LYS A 217 -0.08 -33.05 -22.34
C LYS A 217 -0.13 -34.58 -22.39
N LYS A 218 -1.30 -35.18 -22.20
CA LYS A 218 -1.46 -36.65 -22.20
C LYS A 218 -1.78 -37.21 -23.59
N ILE A 219 -1.82 -36.34 -24.60
CA ILE A 219 -1.96 -36.68 -26.00
C ILE A 219 -0.61 -36.56 -26.72
#